data_a849b412f704e37666f4af29fa9716cf
#
_entry.id   a849b412f704e37666f4af29fa9716cf
#
_cell.length_a   1.000
_cell.length_b   1.000
_cell.length_c   1.000
_cell.angle_alpha   90.00
_cell.angle_beta   90.00
_cell.angle_gamma   90.00
#
_symmetry.space_group_name_H-M   'P 1'
#
loop_
_entity.id
_entity.type
_entity.pdbx_description
1 polymer ?
#
loop_
_entity_poly.entity_id
_entity_poly.type
_entity_poly.pdbx_seq_one_letter_code
_entity_poly.pdbx_strand_id
1 'polypeptide(L)'
;SGCGRMILGSDSHTRYGALGTMAVGEGGGELAKQLVGRTYDMSYPGVVAIYLTGKPAPGVGPHDVALALVAATYANGYVKNKVMEFVGPGVANLSADYRNGIDVMTTETTCWSSIWQTDDTTKEYFVQHGRPEAYKALKPADVAYYDGCIELDLSTVECMIALPMHPSYAYPIRELKANAKEILQAAQDQANRQLGGKVEMDLVGKICDDGRIYVDQGVVAGCSG
;
A
#
# COMPACT_ATOMS: atom_id res chain seq x y z
N SER A 1 17.94 7.06 4.00
CA SER A 1 16.89 6.78 4.98
C SER A 1 17.48 6.63 6.39
N GLY A 2 16.65 6.75 7.41
CA GLY A 2 16.98 6.57 8.82
C GLY A 2 15.80 6.92 9.70
N CYS A 3 15.65 6.23 10.82
CA CYS A 3 14.50 6.40 11.71
C CYS A 3 14.38 7.85 12.21
N GLY A 4 13.14 8.36 12.19
CA GLY A 4 12.83 9.73 12.62
C GLY A 4 13.29 10.82 11.65
N ARG A 5 13.56 10.46 10.40
CA ARG A 5 13.87 11.41 9.33
C ARG A 5 12.71 11.54 8.35
N MET A 6 12.77 12.59 7.53
CA MET A 6 11.83 12.84 6.45
C MET A 6 12.58 12.87 5.11
N ILE A 7 11.98 12.33 4.07
CA ILE A 7 12.52 12.35 2.70
C ILE A 7 11.45 12.89 1.76
N LEU A 8 11.85 13.83 0.90
CA LEU A 8 11.06 14.27 -0.23
C LEU A 8 11.63 13.64 -1.50
N GLY A 9 10.80 12.97 -2.27
CA GLY A 9 11.14 12.33 -3.53
C GLY A 9 10.26 12.79 -4.69
N SER A 10 10.66 12.49 -5.91
CA SER A 10 9.90 12.81 -7.12
C SER A 10 8.88 11.73 -7.49
N ASP A 11 9.13 10.49 -7.11
CA ASP A 11 8.25 9.34 -7.40
C ASP A 11 7.17 9.20 -6.33
N SER A 12 5.92 8.95 -6.75
CA SER A 12 4.79 8.77 -5.85
C SER A 12 4.95 7.59 -4.90
N HIS A 13 5.76 6.59 -5.28
CA HIS A 13 6.12 5.45 -4.45
C HIS A 13 7.37 5.70 -3.57
N THR A 14 7.75 6.96 -3.36
CA THR A 14 8.75 7.32 -2.35
C THR A 14 8.16 7.05 -0.96
N ARG A 15 8.32 5.83 -0.49
CA ARG A 15 7.80 5.31 0.78
C ARG A 15 8.91 4.56 1.52
N TYR A 16 9.24 5.01 2.72
CA TYR A 16 10.27 4.41 3.58
C TYR A 16 9.80 4.31 5.04
N GLY A 17 8.49 4.32 5.23
CA GLY A 17 7.84 4.24 6.53
C GLY A 17 8.20 2.99 7.30
N ALA A 18 8.28 1.84 6.61
CA ALA A 18 8.68 0.57 7.19
C ALA A 18 10.10 0.58 7.79
N LEU A 19 10.93 1.54 7.39
CA LEU A 19 12.27 1.79 7.95
C LEU A 19 12.28 2.98 8.92
N GLY A 20 11.12 3.39 9.42
CA GLY A 20 10.99 4.50 10.36
C GLY A 20 11.28 5.88 9.77
N THR A 21 11.24 6.02 8.44
CA THR A 21 11.46 7.28 7.72
C THR A 21 10.18 7.73 7.05
N MET A 22 9.64 8.88 7.42
CA MET A 22 8.49 9.43 6.72
C MET A 22 8.93 9.98 5.35
N ALA A 23 8.43 9.37 4.28
CA ALA A 23 8.82 9.71 2.92
C ALA A 23 7.60 10.11 2.08
N VAL A 24 7.74 11.18 1.30
CA VAL A 24 6.67 11.77 0.51
C VAL A 24 7.13 11.94 -0.92
N GLY A 25 6.33 11.50 -1.88
CA GLY A 25 6.55 11.70 -3.29
C GLY A 25 5.68 12.81 -3.85
N GLU A 26 6.31 13.93 -4.23
CA GLU A 26 5.60 15.17 -4.63
C GLU A 26 5.90 15.60 -6.07
N GLY A 27 6.57 14.74 -6.80
CA GLY A 27 6.93 15.05 -8.20
C GLY A 27 8.17 15.92 -8.34
N GLY A 28 8.57 16.11 -9.60
CA GLY A 28 9.82 16.78 -9.93
C GLY A 28 9.84 18.28 -9.61
N GLY A 29 8.67 18.95 -9.62
CA GLY A 29 8.57 20.39 -9.34
C GLY A 29 8.98 20.74 -7.91
N GLU A 30 8.50 19.99 -6.93
CA GLU A 30 8.87 20.19 -5.52
C GLU A 30 10.34 19.82 -5.27
N LEU A 31 10.84 18.78 -5.91
CA LEU A 31 12.23 18.39 -5.80
C LEU A 31 13.16 19.47 -6.38
N ALA A 32 12.79 20.07 -7.51
CA ALA A 32 13.55 21.18 -8.11
C ALA A 32 13.63 22.40 -7.17
N LYS A 33 12.56 22.71 -6.43
CA LYS A 33 12.58 23.77 -5.39
C LYS A 33 13.61 23.45 -4.29
N GLN A 34 13.75 22.20 -3.89
CA GLN A 34 14.74 21.78 -2.90
C GLN A 34 16.17 21.99 -3.42
N LEU A 35 16.44 21.70 -4.70
CA LEU A 35 17.74 21.90 -5.31
C LEU A 35 18.21 23.36 -5.28
N VAL A 36 17.28 24.31 -5.29
CA VAL A 36 17.59 25.75 -5.19
C VAL A 36 17.40 26.29 -3.75
N GLY A 37 17.37 25.40 -2.74
CA GLY A 37 17.34 25.77 -1.33
C GLY A 37 16.01 26.34 -0.85
N ARG A 38 14.90 26.04 -1.53
CA ARG A 38 13.55 26.42 -1.07
C ARG A 38 13.02 25.41 -0.04
N THR A 39 12.08 25.83 0.78
CA THR A 39 11.35 24.97 1.71
C THR A 39 10.25 24.19 1.01
N TYR A 40 9.87 23.08 1.62
CA TYR A 40 8.67 22.33 1.29
C TYR A 40 7.58 22.67 2.32
N ASP A 41 6.54 23.36 1.86
CA ASP A 41 5.44 23.80 2.69
C ASP A 41 4.29 22.78 2.58
N MET A 42 3.79 22.33 3.73
CA MET A 42 2.74 21.33 3.81
C MET A 42 1.72 21.69 4.88
N SER A 43 0.47 21.32 4.68
CA SER A 43 -0.52 21.33 5.76
C SER A 43 -0.20 20.21 6.75
N TYR A 44 -0.38 20.47 8.04
CA TYR A 44 -0.21 19.43 9.06
C TYR A 44 -1.24 18.31 8.82
N PRO A 45 -0.80 17.08 8.54
CA PRO A 45 -1.72 16.01 8.18
C PRO A 45 -2.38 15.40 9.42
N GLY A 46 -3.61 14.92 9.26
CA GLY A 46 -4.20 14.00 10.22
C GLY A 46 -3.44 12.66 10.21
N VAL A 47 -3.59 11.88 11.29
CA VAL A 47 -2.94 10.58 11.44
C VAL A 47 -3.98 9.50 11.68
N VAL A 48 -3.92 8.42 10.89
CA VAL A 48 -4.78 7.24 11.03
C VAL A 48 -3.92 6.06 11.48
N ALA A 49 -4.27 5.46 12.63
CA ALA A 49 -3.63 4.24 13.06
C ALA A 49 -4.06 3.06 12.18
N ILE A 50 -3.10 2.30 11.70
CA ILE A 50 -3.30 0.98 11.08
C ILE A 50 -2.86 -0.06 12.10
N TYR A 51 -3.81 -0.55 12.88
CA TYR A 51 -3.54 -1.47 13.99
C TYR A 51 -3.54 -2.90 13.49
N LEU A 52 -2.33 -3.47 13.36
CA LEU A 52 -2.12 -4.81 12.85
C LEU A 52 -2.15 -5.85 13.96
N THR A 53 -2.91 -6.92 13.74
CA THR A 53 -2.94 -8.11 14.59
C THR A 53 -2.66 -9.37 13.77
N GLY A 54 -2.49 -10.52 14.42
CA GLY A 54 -2.28 -11.79 13.74
C GLY A 54 -1.00 -11.85 12.90
N LYS A 55 -0.98 -12.78 11.96
CA LYS A 55 0.09 -12.95 10.97
C LYS A 55 -0.50 -13.43 9.64
N PRO A 56 0.12 -13.11 8.50
CA PRO A 56 -0.36 -13.58 7.21
C PRO A 56 -0.37 -15.11 7.11
N ALA A 57 -1.39 -15.65 6.45
CA ALA A 57 -1.45 -17.07 6.11
C ALA A 57 -0.38 -17.42 5.05
N PRO A 58 0.05 -18.70 4.96
CA PRO A 58 0.94 -19.14 3.89
C PRO A 58 0.36 -18.81 2.50
N GLY A 59 1.18 -18.20 1.65
CA GLY A 59 0.79 -17.78 0.29
C GLY A 59 0.25 -16.37 0.18
N VAL A 60 -0.09 -15.72 1.30
CA VAL A 60 -0.47 -14.31 1.34
C VAL A 60 0.78 -13.45 1.36
N GLY A 61 0.93 -12.59 0.36
CA GLY A 61 2.07 -11.69 0.21
C GLY A 61 1.77 -10.26 0.69
N PRO A 62 2.78 -9.39 0.70
CA PRO A 62 2.60 -7.98 1.12
C PRO A 62 1.62 -7.23 0.21
N HIS A 63 1.57 -7.56 -1.09
CA HIS A 63 0.62 -6.94 -2.01
C HIS A 63 -0.83 -7.30 -1.70
N ASP A 64 -1.11 -8.50 -1.19
CA ASP A 64 -2.46 -8.88 -0.79
C ASP A 64 -2.94 -7.99 0.37
N VAL A 65 -2.09 -7.78 1.37
CA VAL A 65 -2.38 -6.88 2.50
C VAL A 65 -2.58 -5.43 2.02
N ALA A 66 -1.71 -4.96 1.14
CA ALA A 66 -1.82 -3.63 0.56
C ALA A 66 -3.12 -3.46 -0.23
N LEU A 67 -3.49 -4.42 -1.08
CA LEU A 67 -4.74 -4.38 -1.85
C LEU A 67 -5.97 -4.39 -0.95
N ALA A 68 -5.95 -5.15 0.14
CA ALA A 68 -7.03 -5.13 1.12
C ALA A 68 -7.21 -3.73 1.75
N LEU A 69 -6.09 -3.07 2.11
CA LEU A 69 -6.12 -1.69 2.62
C LEU A 69 -6.60 -0.69 1.57
N VAL A 70 -6.10 -0.79 0.33
CA VAL A 70 -6.50 0.10 -0.78
C VAL A 70 -8.00 -0.04 -1.05
N ALA A 71 -8.52 -1.26 -1.15
CA ALA A 71 -9.94 -1.52 -1.37
C ALA A 71 -10.82 -0.94 -0.26
N ALA A 72 -10.38 -1.05 1.00
CA ALA A 72 -11.14 -0.57 2.15
C ALA A 72 -11.15 0.97 2.31
N THR A 73 -10.13 1.66 1.79
CA THR A 73 -9.88 3.07 2.14
C THR A 73 -10.02 4.05 0.99
N TYR A 74 -9.84 3.61 -0.25
CA TYR A 74 -9.80 4.51 -1.41
C TYR A 74 -11.14 5.16 -1.70
N ALA A 75 -12.21 4.38 -1.81
CA ALA A 75 -13.52 4.88 -2.23
C ALA A 75 -14.15 5.88 -1.25
N ASN A 76 -13.90 5.71 0.04
CA ASN A 76 -14.41 6.59 1.09
C ASN A 76 -13.44 7.72 1.46
N GLY A 77 -12.23 7.71 0.92
CA GLY A 77 -11.20 8.72 1.20
C GLY A 77 -10.72 8.73 2.65
N TYR A 78 -10.86 7.63 3.39
CA TYR A 78 -10.65 7.58 4.84
C TYR A 78 -9.25 8.03 5.25
N VAL A 79 -8.24 7.68 4.47
CA VAL A 79 -6.83 8.03 4.70
C VAL A 79 -6.32 9.13 3.76
N LYS A 80 -7.19 9.69 2.93
CA LYS A 80 -6.78 10.69 1.93
C LYS A 80 -6.09 11.89 2.58
N ASN A 81 -4.89 12.24 2.09
CA ASN A 81 -4.05 13.33 2.59
C ASN A 81 -3.67 13.21 4.08
N LYS A 82 -3.77 12.02 4.67
CA LYS A 82 -3.37 11.75 6.06
C LYS A 82 -2.12 10.85 6.08
N VAL A 83 -1.49 10.75 7.23
CA VAL A 83 -0.43 9.77 7.48
C VAL A 83 -1.04 8.48 7.99
N MET A 84 -0.64 7.35 7.42
CA MET A 84 -0.96 6.02 7.93
C MET A 84 0.16 5.60 8.89
N GLU A 85 -0.16 5.43 10.18
CA GLU A 85 0.80 4.94 11.17
C GLU A 85 0.53 3.47 11.48
N PHE A 86 1.45 2.60 11.07
CA PHE A 86 1.35 1.15 11.26
C PHE A 86 1.87 0.76 12.64
N VAL A 87 0.99 0.23 13.45
CA VAL A 87 1.22 -0.13 14.87
C VAL A 87 0.57 -1.47 15.21
N GLY A 88 0.77 -1.94 16.41
CA GLY A 88 0.12 -3.15 16.92
C GLY A 88 1.02 -4.39 16.91
N PRO A 89 0.57 -5.48 17.55
CA PRO A 89 1.38 -6.68 17.72
C PRO A 89 1.68 -7.43 16.42
N GLY A 90 0.84 -7.28 15.40
CA GLY A 90 1.03 -7.90 14.08
C GLY A 90 2.30 -7.42 13.37
N VAL A 91 2.79 -6.20 13.67
CA VAL A 91 4.02 -5.66 13.06
C VAL A 91 5.22 -6.59 13.30
N ALA A 92 5.36 -7.15 14.50
CA ALA A 92 6.46 -8.04 14.84
C ALA A 92 6.45 -9.38 14.06
N ASN A 93 5.33 -9.74 13.44
CA ASN A 93 5.19 -10.96 12.63
C ASN A 93 5.62 -10.77 11.16
N LEU A 94 6.03 -9.56 10.78
CA LEU A 94 6.38 -9.19 9.42
C LEU A 94 7.89 -8.91 9.29
N SER A 95 8.53 -9.49 8.28
CA SER A 95 9.91 -9.14 7.93
C SER A 95 10.00 -7.68 7.44
N ALA A 96 11.20 -7.12 7.40
CA ALA A 96 11.42 -5.78 6.87
C ALA A 96 10.96 -5.67 5.40
N ASP A 97 11.25 -6.69 4.58
CA ASP A 97 10.86 -6.71 3.18
C ASP A 97 9.34 -6.79 3.01
N TYR A 98 8.67 -7.57 3.87
CA TYR A 98 7.21 -7.66 3.86
C TYR A 98 6.57 -6.30 4.19
N ARG A 99 7.08 -5.59 5.21
CA ARG A 99 6.63 -4.24 5.56
C ARG A 99 6.89 -3.26 4.44
N ASN A 100 8.05 -3.30 3.79
CA ASN A 100 8.37 -2.47 2.63
C ASN A 100 7.41 -2.72 1.46
N GLY A 101 7.05 -3.98 1.20
CA GLY A 101 6.09 -4.34 0.16
C GLY A 101 4.67 -3.81 0.41
N ILE A 102 4.22 -3.76 1.68
CA ILE A 102 2.97 -3.09 2.04
C ILE A 102 3.13 -1.56 1.89
N ASP A 103 4.20 -1.02 2.45
CA ASP A 103 4.42 0.41 2.60
C ASP A 103 4.46 1.14 1.26
N VAL A 104 5.15 0.57 0.26
CA VAL A 104 5.26 1.15 -1.07
C VAL A 104 3.90 1.29 -1.76
N MET A 105 2.97 0.39 -1.51
CA MET A 105 1.62 0.41 -2.09
C MET A 105 0.64 1.35 -1.37
N THR A 106 1.03 1.93 -0.22
CA THR A 106 0.16 2.88 0.49
C THR A 106 -0.15 4.12 -0.34
N THR A 107 0.69 4.46 -1.33
CA THR A 107 0.43 5.56 -2.27
C THR A 107 -0.91 5.40 -3.00
N GLU A 108 -1.32 4.17 -3.30
CA GLU A 108 -2.57 3.87 -3.98
C GLU A 108 -3.83 4.14 -3.12
N THR A 109 -3.65 4.36 -1.82
CA THR A 109 -4.73 4.79 -0.92
C THR A 109 -5.00 6.29 -0.97
N THR A 110 -4.15 7.06 -1.68
CA THR A 110 -4.11 8.53 -1.66
C THR A 110 -3.70 9.12 -0.31
N CYS A 111 -3.11 8.35 0.59
CA CYS A 111 -2.52 8.89 1.83
C CYS A 111 -1.33 9.81 1.50
N TRP A 112 -1.08 10.78 2.38
CA TRP A 112 0.04 11.69 2.21
C TRP A 112 1.38 10.99 2.43
N SER A 113 1.46 10.16 3.46
CA SER A 113 2.62 9.34 3.78
C SER A 113 2.23 8.16 4.67
N SER A 114 3.21 7.33 4.97
CA SER A 114 3.12 6.21 5.90
C SER A 114 4.34 6.16 6.80
N ILE A 115 4.16 5.64 8.01
CA ILE A 115 5.25 5.39 8.96
C ILE A 115 4.90 4.16 9.81
N TRP A 116 5.92 3.43 10.25
CA TRP A 116 5.76 2.23 11.06
C TRP A 116 6.47 2.39 12.40
N GLN A 117 5.92 1.77 13.42
CA GLN A 117 6.71 1.53 14.63
C GLN A 117 7.94 0.71 14.27
N THR A 118 9.08 1.00 14.89
CA THR A 118 10.33 0.28 14.66
C THR A 118 10.61 -0.70 15.78
N ASP A 119 11.25 -1.80 15.45
CA ASP A 119 11.57 -2.90 16.35
C ASP A 119 12.93 -3.53 16.03
N ASP A 120 13.23 -4.69 16.61
CA ASP A 120 14.48 -5.40 16.36
C ASP A 120 14.61 -5.84 14.89
N THR A 121 13.52 -6.14 14.19
CA THR A 121 13.56 -6.43 12.74
C THR A 121 14.05 -5.23 11.95
N THR A 122 13.58 -4.02 12.27
CA THR A 122 14.06 -2.79 11.63
C THR A 122 15.54 -2.53 11.97
N LYS A 123 15.93 -2.77 13.23
CA LYS A 123 17.32 -2.64 13.66
C LYS A 123 18.25 -3.58 12.91
N GLU A 124 17.89 -4.85 12.81
CA GLU A 124 18.66 -5.86 12.10
C GLU A 124 18.80 -5.50 10.61
N TYR A 125 17.76 -5.02 9.96
CA TYR A 125 17.81 -4.53 8.58
C TYR A 125 18.91 -3.47 8.41
N PHE A 126 18.97 -2.46 9.29
CA PHE A 126 20.03 -1.44 9.22
C PHE A 126 21.42 -2.00 9.48
N VAL A 127 21.56 -2.95 10.40
CA VAL A 127 22.85 -3.63 10.67
C VAL A 127 23.34 -4.39 9.44
N GLN A 128 22.46 -5.17 8.81
CA GLN A 128 22.79 -5.94 7.60
C GLN A 128 23.21 -5.05 6.42
N HIS A 129 22.67 -3.82 6.37
CA HIS A 129 23.01 -2.82 5.35
C HIS A 129 24.17 -1.89 5.76
N GLY A 130 24.94 -2.23 6.82
CA GLY A 130 26.09 -1.46 7.26
C GLY A 130 25.76 -0.07 7.81
N ARG A 131 24.53 0.14 8.31
CA ARG A 131 24.05 1.43 8.79
C ARG A 131 23.37 1.34 10.18
N PRO A 132 23.96 0.71 11.16
CA PRO A 132 23.35 0.52 12.47
C PRO A 132 22.98 1.84 13.17
N GLU A 133 23.74 2.91 12.88
CA GLU A 133 23.50 4.26 13.43
C GLU A 133 22.20 4.92 12.92
N ALA A 134 21.65 4.41 11.85
CA ALA A 134 20.40 4.92 11.27
C ALA A 134 19.16 4.45 12.04
N TYR A 135 19.29 3.44 12.90
CA TYR A 135 18.20 2.94 13.72
C TYR A 135 17.90 3.87 14.90
N LYS A 136 16.61 4.08 15.15
CA LYS A 136 16.06 4.62 16.40
C LYS A 136 14.77 3.88 16.74
N ALA A 137 14.52 3.66 18.01
CA ALA A 137 13.24 3.16 18.48
C ALA A 137 12.17 4.24 18.29
N LEU A 138 11.18 3.94 17.47
CA LEU A 138 10.00 4.77 17.22
C LEU A 138 8.76 3.94 17.54
N LYS A 139 7.93 4.43 18.42
CA LYS A 139 6.65 3.85 18.79
C LYS A 139 5.70 4.93 19.28
N PRO A 140 4.39 4.73 19.22
CA PRO A 140 3.44 5.62 19.90
C PRO A 140 3.75 5.74 21.40
N ALA A 141 3.35 6.86 21.99
CA ALA A 141 3.31 6.99 23.45
C ALA A 141 2.30 6.00 24.05
N ASP A 142 2.37 5.78 25.37
CA ASP A 142 1.44 4.88 26.08
C ASP A 142 -0.03 5.28 25.89
N VAL A 143 -0.28 6.59 25.69
CA VAL A 143 -1.56 7.13 25.23
C VAL A 143 -1.29 7.96 23.99
N ALA A 144 -1.86 7.56 22.87
CA ALA A 144 -1.77 8.26 21.59
C ALA A 144 -3.17 8.55 21.04
N TYR A 145 -3.33 9.71 20.42
CA TYR A 145 -4.58 10.13 19.80
C TYR A 145 -4.44 10.11 18.30
N TYR A 146 -5.42 9.53 17.62
CA TYR A 146 -5.49 9.42 16.18
C TYR A 146 -6.78 10.02 15.65
N ASP A 147 -6.76 10.53 14.41
CA ASP A 147 -7.95 11.01 13.70
C ASP A 147 -8.83 9.85 13.19
N GLY A 148 -8.34 8.64 13.30
CA GLY A 148 -9.06 7.42 12.94
C GLY A 148 -8.21 6.19 13.20
N CYS A 149 -8.84 5.03 13.10
CA CYS A 149 -8.17 3.73 13.27
C CYS A 149 -8.75 2.71 12.29
N ILE A 150 -7.87 1.92 11.71
CA ILE A 150 -8.20 0.72 10.94
C ILE A 150 -7.57 -0.45 11.68
N GLU A 151 -8.38 -1.37 12.15
CA GLU A 151 -7.92 -2.63 12.69
C GLU A 151 -7.87 -3.67 11.58
N LEU A 152 -6.73 -4.31 11.39
CA LEU A 152 -6.52 -5.33 10.38
C LEU A 152 -5.89 -6.57 11.01
N ASP A 153 -6.66 -7.65 11.06
CA ASP A 153 -6.13 -8.96 11.39
C ASP A 153 -5.51 -9.59 10.13
N LEU A 154 -4.18 -9.66 10.12
CA LEU A 154 -3.41 -10.21 9.01
C LEU A 154 -3.78 -11.67 8.68
N SER A 155 -4.31 -12.42 9.66
CA SER A 155 -4.71 -13.82 9.46
C SER A 155 -5.99 -13.96 8.62
N THR A 156 -6.77 -12.90 8.48
CA THR A 156 -8.01 -12.88 7.69
C THR A 156 -7.80 -12.43 6.24
N VAL A 157 -6.62 -11.92 5.91
CA VAL A 157 -6.30 -11.50 4.55
C VAL A 157 -6.11 -12.74 3.67
N GLU A 158 -6.79 -12.74 2.52
CA GLU A 158 -6.68 -13.78 1.51
C GLU A 158 -5.80 -13.30 0.34
N CYS A 159 -5.42 -14.22 -0.56
CA CYS A 159 -4.79 -13.82 -1.83
C CYS A 159 -5.73 -12.93 -2.63
N MET A 160 -5.25 -11.78 -3.03
CA MET A 160 -6.04 -10.71 -3.67
C MET A 160 -5.71 -10.58 -5.16
N ILE A 161 -6.62 -10.00 -5.89
CA ILE A 161 -6.42 -9.56 -7.26
C ILE A 161 -7.08 -8.20 -7.46
N ALA A 162 -6.37 -7.30 -8.12
CA ALA A 162 -6.94 -6.02 -8.55
C ALA A 162 -7.39 -6.10 -10.01
N LEU A 163 -8.54 -5.49 -10.29
CA LEU A 163 -9.10 -5.39 -11.63
C LEU A 163 -8.80 -4.02 -12.24
N PRO A 164 -8.85 -3.84 -13.58
CA PRO A 164 -8.76 -2.53 -14.20
C PRO A 164 -9.88 -1.60 -13.65
N MET A 165 -9.67 -0.31 -13.51
CA MET A 165 -8.54 0.53 -13.93
C MET A 165 -7.74 1.06 -12.74
N HIS A 166 -8.09 0.67 -11.51
CA HIS A 166 -7.46 1.16 -10.29
C HIS A 166 -7.32 0.03 -9.26
N PRO A 167 -6.21 -0.06 -8.50
CA PRO A 167 -6.01 -1.12 -7.52
C PRO A 167 -7.03 -1.17 -6.36
N SER A 168 -7.90 -0.17 -6.22
CA SER A 168 -9.04 -0.23 -5.29
C SER A 168 -10.15 -1.21 -5.73
N TYR A 169 -10.17 -1.60 -7.00
CA TYR A 169 -11.06 -2.66 -7.49
C TYR A 169 -10.44 -4.02 -7.21
N ALA A 170 -10.14 -4.29 -5.95
CA ALA A 170 -9.50 -5.51 -5.51
C ALA A 170 -10.49 -6.43 -4.81
N TYR A 171 -10.33 -7.71 -5.07
CA TYR A 171 -11.16 -8.80 -4.53
C TYR A 171 -10.28 -9.94 -4.06
N PRO A 172 -10.70 -10.69 -3.03
CA PRO A 172 -10.16 -12.01 -2.80
C PRO A 172 -10.33 -12.87 -4.06
N ILE A 173 -9.27 -13.57 -4.47
CA ILE A 173 -9.32 -14.42 -5.69
C ILE A 173 -10.48 -15.45 -5.59
N ARG A 174 -10.76 -15.93 -4.38
CA ARG A 174 -11.89 -16.83 -4.13
C ARG A 174 -13.23 -16.18 -4.46
N GLU A 175 -13.41 -14.92 -4.09
CA GLU A 175 -14.63 -14.14 -4.36
C GLU A 175 -14.79 -13.87 -5.86
N LEU A 176 -13.71 -13.44 -6.52
CA LEU A 176 -13.71 -13.25 -7.97
C LEU A 176 -14.13 -14.55 -8.69
N LYS A 177 -13.58 -15.69 -8.29
CA LYS A 177 -13.93 -16.98 -8.91
C LYS A 177 -15.37 -17.38 -8.67
N ALA A 178 -15.93 -17.08 -7.50
CA ALA A 178 -17.32 -17.41 -7.17
C ALA A 178 -18.33 -16.51 -7.93
N ASN A 179 -17.98 -15.26 -8.22
CA ASN A 179 -18.87 -14.24 -8.80
C ASN A 179 -18.27 -13.63 -10.08
N ALA A 180 -17.51 -14.42 -10.85
CA ALA A 180 -16.69 -13.94 -11.97
C ALA A 180 -17.49 -13.10 -12.98
N LYS A 181 -18.66 -13.58 -13.40
CA LYS A 181 -19.46 -12.90 -14.41
C LYS A 181 -19.91 -11.52 -13.96
N GLU A 182 -20.41 -11.39 -12.73
CA GLU A 182 -20.89 -10.12 -12.18
C GLU A 182 -19.75 -9.13 -11.99
N ILE A 183 -18.67 -9.58 -11.33
CA ILE A 183 -17.51 -8.73 -11.02
C ILE A 183 -16.82 -8.27 -12.30
N LEU A 184 -16.58 -9.18 -13.26
CA LEU A 184 -15.91 -8.84 -14.51
C LEU A 184 -16.79 -7.97 -15.41
N GLN A 185 -18.12 -8.15 -15.40
CA GLN A 185 -19.02 -7.28 -16.14
C GLN A 185 -18.96 -5.85 -15.60
N ALA A 186 -19.03 -5.67 -14.27
CA ALA A 186 -18.93 -4.35 -13.66
C ALA A 186 -17.59 -3.66 -13.96
N ALA A 187 -16.48 -4.40 -13.88
CA ALA A 187 -15.15 -3.89 -14.20
C ALA A 187 -15.03 -3.53 -15.69
N GLN A 188 -15.54 -4.37 -16.59
CA GLN A 188 -15.56 -4.12 -18.04
C GLN A 188 -16.35 -2.86 -18.38
N ASP A 189 -17.55 -2.72 -17.85
CA ASP A 189 -18.42 -1.56 -18.12
C ASP A 189 -17.76 -0.27 -17.65
N GLN A 190 -17.11 -0.29 -16.50
CA GLN A 190 -16.39 0.85 -15.97
C GLN A 190 -15.16 1.20 -16.81
N ALA A 191 -14.34 0.19 -17.15
CA ALA A 191 -13.15 0.38 -17.98
C ALA A 191 -13.53 0.95 -19.35
N ASN A 192 -14.55 0.41 -20.00
CA ASN A 192 -14.99 0.87 -21.32
C ASN A 192 -15.55 2.31 -21.28
N ARG A 193 -16.24 2.69 -20.19
CA ARG A 193 -16.64 4.11 -20.00
C ARG A 193 -15.42 5.03 -19.90
N GLN A 194 -14.38 4.63 -19.15
CA GLN A 194 -13.17 5.44 -18.96
C GLN A 194 -12.33 5.53 -20.23
N LEU A 195 -12.28 4.47 -21.02
CA LEU A 195 -11.54 4.41 -22.29
C LEU A 195 -12.22 5.22 -23.43
N GLY A 196 -13.51 5.56 -23.25
CA GLY A 196 -14.22 6.46 -24.15
C GLY A 196 -14.30 5.95 -25.60
N GLY A 197 -14.42 4.64 -25.80
CA GLY A 197 -14.54 4.00 -27.11
C GLY A 197 -13.24 3.89 -27.91
N LYS A 198 -12.08 4.28 -27.35
CA LYS A 198 -10.77 4.13 -28.03
C LYS A 198 -10.28 2.69 -28.08
N VAL A 199 -10.61 1.94 -27.05
CA VAL A 199 -10.34 0.50 -26.90
C VAL A 199 -11.55 -0.09 -26.21
N GLU A 200 -11.95 -1.27 -26.61
CA GLU A 200 -13.01 -2.04 -25.95
C GLU A 200 -12.36 -3.20 -25.19
N MET A 201 -12.60 -3.24 -23.90
CA MET A 201 -12.17 -4.38 -23.06
C MET A 201 -13.29 -5.42 -23.02
N ASP A 202 -12.94 -6.68 -23.24
CA ASP A 202 -13.82 -7.84 -23.06
C ASP A 202 -13.23 -8.73 -21.95
N LEU A 203 -13.66 -8.47 -20.72
CA LEU A 203 -13.26 -9.27 -19.55
C LEU A 203 -14.20 -10.46 -19.35
N VAL A 204 -15.47 -10.31 -19.67
CA VAL A 204 -16.47 -11.37 -19.54
C VAL A 204 -16.21 -12.51 -20.53
N GLY A 205 -15.83 -12.19 -21.76
CA GLY A 205 -15.44 -13.18 -22.77
C GLY A 205 -14.21 -14.00 -22.41
N LYS A 206 -13.47 -13.63 -21.34
CA LYS A 206 -12.37 -14.42 -20.82
C LYS A 206 -12.79 -15.54 -19.86
N ILE A 207 -14.05 -15.64 -19.52
CA ILE A 207 -14.57 -16.74 -18.69
C ILE A 207 -14.75 -17.97 -19.56
N CYS A 208 -14.01 -19.04 -19.26
CA CYS A 208 -14.11 -20.31 -19.93
C CYS A 208 -15.36 -21.12 -19.49
N ASP A 209 -15.77 -22.10 -20.29
CA ASP A 209 -16.93 -22.97 -19.99
C ASP A 209 -16.78 -23.73 -18.66
N ASP A 210 -15.55 -23.97 -18.21
CA ASP A 210 -15.24 -24.63 -16.94
C ASP A 210 -15.11 -23.65 -15.76
N GLY A 211 -15.45 -22.37 -15.97
CA GLY A 211 -15.41 -21.31 -14.95
C GLY A 211 -14.03 -20.73 -14.66
N ARG A 212 -12.98 -21.18 -15.36
CA ARG A 212 -11.66 -20.55 -15.28
C ARG A 212 -11.67 -19.21 -16.04
N ILE A 213 -10.80 -18.29 -15.64
CA ILE A 213 -10.59 -17.02 -16.34
C ILE A 213 -9.30 -17.16 -17.16
N TYR A 214 -9.43 -16.98 -18.47
CA TYR A 214 -8.30 -17.03 -19.40
C TYR A 214 -7.48 -15.74 -19.33
N VAL A 215 -6.16 -15.90 -19.31
CA VAL A 215 -5.19 -14.80 -19.34
C VAL A 215 -4.32 -14.96 -20.59
N ASP A 216 -4.34 -13.98 -21.47
CA ASP A 216 -3.59 -14.01 -22.72
C ASP A 216 -2.07 -13.86 -22.49
N GLN A 217 -1.70 -13.02 -21.52
CA GLN A 217 -0.32 -12.65 -21.29
C GLN A 217 -0.09 -12.33 -19.81
N GLY A 218 1.00 -12.83 -19.25
CA GLY A 218 1.46 -12.50 -17.90
C GLY A 218 2.74 -11.67 -17.97
N VAL A 219 2.81 -10.61 -17.17
CA VAL A 219 4.00 -9.76 -17.02
C VAL A 219 4.39 -9.73 -15.56
N VAL A 220 5.66 -10.01 -15.27
CA VAL A 220 6.24 -9.84 -13.94
C VAL A 220 7.15 -8.61 -14.01
N ALA A 221 6.65 -7.49 -13.50
CA ALA A 221 7.37 -6.23 -13.47
C ALA A 221 6.78 -5.32 -12.40
N GLY A 222 7.59 -4.46 -11.79
CA GLY A 222 7.14 -3.50 -10.81
C GLY A 222 8.27 -2.78 -10.11
N CYS A 223 7.96 -1.65 -9.46
CA CYS A 223 8.89 -0.89 -8.63
C CYS A 223 9.09 -1.51 -7.24
N SER A 224 8.31 -2.51 -6.87
CA SER A 224 8.28 -3.14 -5.54
C SER A 224 8.56 -4.64 -5.54
N GLY A 225 8.95 -5.21 -6.67
CA GLY A 225 9.15 -6.66 -6.78
C GLY A 225 10.44 -7.06 -7.41
#